data_c8c4dfe6a62bd787234aef84cc7bad21
#
_entry.id   c8c4dfe6a62bd787234aef84cc7bad21
#
_cell.length_a   1.000
_cell.length_b   1.000
_cell.length_c   1.000
_cell.angle_alpha   90.00
_cell.angle_beta   90.00
_cell.angle_gamma   90.00
#
_symmetry.space_group_name_H-M   'P 1'
#
loop_
_entity.id
_entity.type
_entity.pdbx_description
1 polymer ?
#
loop_
_entity_poly.entity_id
_entity_poly.type
_entity_poly.pdbx_seq_one_letter_code
_entity_poly.pdbx_strand_id
1 'polypeptide(L)'
;MAVCMEAPEKYKNIANVYYFLSTMCKEQKDGSMLMDKFLENIRNGTASKEPNPNHPAIASFAPASIAPSKTRASFFTSALNSLVLFSDEYIASMTSKTEIRAEDLANKKTVLYMILPDEKLTFYSLCSLFVNQIYQQLVNIADVNGGALKNRVNFILDEFRKF
;
A
#
# COMPACT_ATOMS: atom_id res chain seq x y z
N MET A 1 3.81 6.00 -3.14
CA MET A 1 2.33 5.91 -3.22
C MET A 1 1.73 6.87 -4.27
N ALA A 2 1.87 8.20 -4.15
CA ALA A 2 1.28 9.16 -5.08
C ALA A 2 1.53 8.82 -6.57
N VAL A 3 2.77 8.53 -6.94
CA VAL A 3 3.14 8.12 -8.31
C VAL A 3 2.43 6.83 -8.76
N CYS A 4 2.30 5.85 -7.86
CA CYS A 4 1.65 4.59 -8.20
C CYS A 4 0.13 4.75 -8.39
N MET A 5 -0.48 5.77 -7.80
CA MET A 5 -1.90 6.09 -8.00
C MET A 5 -2.20 6.66 -9.39
N GLU A 6 -1.21 7.20 -10.08
CA GLU A 6 -1.32 7.67 -11.47
C GLU A 6 -1.14 6.56 -12.51
N ALA A 7 -0.68 5.38 -12.07
CA ALA A 7 -0.52 4.24 -12.97
C ALA A 7 -1.89 3.73 -13.47
N PRO A 8 -1.94 3.03 -14.61
CA PRO A 8 -3.13 2.32 -15.04
C PRO A 8 -3.63 1.35 -13.94
N GLU A 9 -4.96 1.15 -13.85
CA GLU A 9 -5.61 0.38 -12.77
C GLU A 9 -4.96 -0.99 -12.50
N LYS A 10 -4.59 -1.71 -13.55
CA LYS A 10 -3.93 -3.02 -13.43
C LYS A 10 -2.60 -2.99 -12.67
N TYR A 11 -1.97 -1.83 -12.52
CA TYR A 11 -0.70 -1.65 -11.81
C TYR A 11 -0.86 -0.99 -10.45
N LYS A 12 -2.07 -0.57 -10.06
CA LYS A 12 -2.35 0.06 -8.78
C LYS A 12 -2.45 -0.96 -7.65
N ASN A 13 -1.36 -1.63 -7.35
CA ASN A 13 -1.27 -2.58 -6.24
C ASN A 13 0.01 -2.36 -5.43
N ILE A 14 0.00 -2.88 -4.21
CA ILE A 14 1.08 -2.68 -3.24
C ILE A 14 2.38 -3.39 -3.66
N ALA A 15 2.29 -4.52 -4.37
CA ALA A 15 3.46 -5.22 -4.89
C ALA A 15 4.22 -4.35 -5.89
N ASN A 16 3.52 -3.62 -6.76
CA ASN A 16 4.16 -2.67 -7.68
C ASN A 16 4.79 -1.48 -6.95
N VAL A 17 4.29 -1.08 -5.79
CA VAL A 17 4.97 -0.09 -4.94
C VAL A 17 6.30 -0.63 -4.45
N TYR A 18 6.35 -1.89 -4.00
CA TYR A 18 7.59 -2.54 -3.61
C TYR A 18 8.61 -2.60 -4.75
N TYR A 19 8.20 -3.07 -5.93
CA TYR A 19 9.07 -3.14 -7.12
C TYR A 19 9.54 -1.76 -7.59
N PHE A 20 8.66 -0.76 -7.55
CA PHE A 20 9.01 0.62 -7.87
C PHE A 20 10.09 1.13 -6.92
N LEU A 21 9.90 1.00 -5.60
CA LEU A 21 10.89 1.44 -4.62
C LEU A 21 12.21 0.68 -4.77
N SER A 22 12.16 -0.65 -4.89
CA SER A 22 13.37 -1.47 -5.03
C SER A 22 14.20 -1.14 -6.28
N THR A 23 13.56 -0.59 -7.31
CA THR A 23 14.21 -0.16 -8.54
C THR A 23 14.72 1.28 -8.43
N MET A 24 13.87 2.20 -7.98
CA MET A 24 14.14 3.64 -7.97
C MET A 24 15.12 4.07 -6.87
N CYS A 25 15.26 3.27 -5.80
CA CYS A 25 16.17 3.56 -4.70
C CYS A 25 17.58 3.03 -4.92
N LYS A 26 17.89 2.46 -6.09
CA LYS A 26 19.25 2.03 -6.44
C LYS A 26 20.15 3.23 -6.67
N GLU A 27 21.28 3.23 -5.98
CA GLU A 27 22.34 4.23 -6.19
C GLU A 27 23.05 3.98 -7.54
N GLN A 28 23.28 5.04 -8.28
CA GLN A 28 24.01 5.02 -9.53
C GLN A 28 25.51 5.26 -9.28
N LYS A 29 26.33 5.03 -10.29
CA LYS A 29 27.79 5.23 -10.21
C LYS A 29 28.20 6.67 -9.88
N ASP A 30 27.34 7.64 -10.18
CA ASP A 30 27.53 9.07 -9.91
C ASP A 30 27.04 9.50 -8.51
N GLY A 31 26.59 8.54 -7.67
CA GLY A 31 26.03 8.81 -6.33
C GLY A 31 24.59 9.32 -6.35
N SER A 32 23.97 9.51 -7.51
CA SER A 32 22.57 9.87 -7.66
C SER A 32 21.69 8.63 -7.57
N MET A 33 20.42 8.82 -7.25
CA MET A 33 19.41 7.75 -7.31
C MET A 33 18.51 7.92 -8.53
N LEU A 34 18.02 6.81 -9.06
CA LEU A 34 17.01 6.87 -10.13
C LEU A 34 15.77 7.66 -9.71
N MET A 35 15.42 7.61 -8.42
CA MET A 35 14.31 8.36 -7.85
C MET A 35 14.50 9.87 -8.01
N ASP A 36 15.73 10.39 -7.82
CA ASP A 36 16.00 11.83 -7.93
C ASP A 36 15.72 12.30 -9.36
N LYS A 37 16.24 11.59 -10.36
CA LYS A 37 16.00 11.87 -11.78
C LYS A 37 14.52 11.74 -12.16
N PHE A 38 13.84 10.75 -11.60
CA PHE A 38 12.42 10.55 -11.84
C PHE A 38 11.58 11.72 -11.31
N LEU A 39 11.86 12.20 -10.09
CA LEU A 39 11.17 13.35 -9.52
C LEU A 39 11.50 14.67 -10.22
N GLU A 40 12.75 14.81 -10.70
CA GLU A 40 13.15 15.94 -11.53
C GLU A 40 12.39 15.97 -12.85
N ASN A 41 12.20 14.83 -13.50
CA ASN A 41 11.38 14.70 -14.70
C ASN A 41 9.89 15.06 -14.44
N ILE A 42 9.35 14.75 -13.28
CA ILE A 42 7.99 15.19 -12.90
C ILE A 42 7.96 16.71 -12.73
N ARG A 43 8.97 17.27 -12.05
CA ARG A 43 9.05 18.72 -11.78
C ARG A 43 9.16 19.54 -13.04
N ASN A 44 10.09 19.15 -13.95
CA ASN A 44 10.48 19.92 -15.11
C ASN A 44 9.72 19.52 -16.38
N GLY A 45 8.97 18.43 -16.34
CA GLY A 45 8.34 17.82 -17.49
C GLY A 45 9.30 16.98 -18.33
N THR A 46 8.73 16.30 -19.30
CA THR A 46 9.44 15.52 -20.33
C THR A 46 8.82 15.80 -21.68
N ALA A 47 9.41 15.29 -22.76
CA ALA A 47 8.87 15.45 -24.13
C ALA A 47 7.41 14.97 -24.27
N SER A 48 6.91 14.11 -23.34
CA SER A 48 5.57 13.52 -23.37
C SER A 48 4.67 13.92 -22.20
N LYS A 49 5.18 14.67 -21.21
CA LYS A 49 4.41 15.12 -20.02
C LYS A 49 4.76 16.55 -19.65
N GLU A 50 3.72 17.33 -19.34
CA GLU A 50 3.89 18.69 -18.86
C GLU A 50 4.56 18.76 -17.48
N PRO A 51 5.26 19.87 -17.16
CA PRO A 51 5.86 20.11 -15.85
C PRO A 51 4.79 20.11 -14.74
N ASN A 52 5.07 19.40 -13.62
CA ASN A 52 4.23 19.46 -12.44
C ASN A 52 5.08 19.65 -11.17
N PRO A 53 5.53 20.88 -10.87
CA PRO A 53 6.35 21.16 -9.70
C PRO A 53 5.62 20.95 -8.37
N ASN A 54 4.27 20.98 -8.36
CA ASN A 54 3.45 20.79 -7.19
C ASN A 54 2.96 19.35 -7.00
N HIS A 55 3.55 18.39 -7.72
CA HIS A 55 3.16 17.00 -7.60
C HIS A 55 3.34 16.49 -6.16
N PRO A 56 2.34 15.80 -5.56
CA PRO A 56 2.41 15.34 -4.17
C PRO A 56 3.61 14.46 -3.84
N ALA A 57 4.13 13.71 -4.81
CA ALA A 57 5.32 12.87 -4.64
C ALA A 57 6.58 13.72 -4.34
N ILE A 58 6.71 14.91 -4.94
CA ILE A 58 7.84 15.80 -4.73
C ILE A 58 7.84 16.30 -3.28
N ALA A 59 6.69 16.79 -2.81
CA ALA A 59 6.54 17.27 -1.43
C ALA A 59 6.79 16.14 -0.41
N SER A 60 6.23 14.96 -0.65
CA SER A 60 6.38 13.80 0.24
C SER A 60 7.82 13.26 0.28
N PHE A 61 8.58 13.42 -0.78
CA PHE A 61 9.97 12.95 -0.88
C PHE A 61 10.99 13.98 -0.39
N ALA A 62 10.60 15.25 -0.23
CA ALA A 62 11.51 16.33 0.14
C ALA A 62 12.38 16.03 1.38
N PRO A 63 11.86 15.46 2.50
CA PRO A 63 12.69 15.11 3.65
C PRO A 63 13.77 14.07 3.33
N ALA A 64 13.48 13.12 2.43
CA ALA A 64 14.46 12.13 2.02
C ALA A 64 15.51 12.71 1.06
N SER A 65 15.14 13.66 0.21
CA SER A 65 16.07 14.25 -0.77
C SER A 65 17.18 15.08 -0.12
N ILE A 66 16.90 15.74 1.02
CA ILE A 66 17.87 16.54 1.76
C ILE A 66 18.71 15.74 2.76
N ALA A 67 18.34 14.49 3.03
CA ALA A 67 19.05 13.65 3.97
C ALA A 67 20.41 13.18 3.41
N PRO A 68 21.45 13.06 4.25
CA PRO A 68 22.73 12.43 3.87
C PRO A 68 22.51 11.02 3.29
N SER A 69 23.38 10.60 2.36
CA SER A 69 23.23 9.32 1.64
C SER A 69 23.05 8.11 2.54
N LYS A 70 23.80 8.01 3.64
CA LYS A 70 23.65 6.93 4.64
C LYS A 70 22.27 6.92 5.30
N THR A 71 21.77 8.09 5.70
CA THR A 71 20.44 8.24 6.32
C THR A 71 19.35 7.90 5.31
N ARG A 72 19.52 8.36 4.08
CA ARG A 72 18.60 8.08 2.97
C ARG A 72 18.53 6.58 2.66
N ALA A 73 19.66 5.88 2.63
CA ALA A 73 19.73 4.44 2.47
C ALA A 73 18.97 3.70 3.60
N SER A 74 19.08 4.17 4.85
CA SER A 74 18.35 3.60 5.98
C SER A 74 16.83 3.77 5.84
N PHE A 75 16.35 4.92 5.35
CA PHE A 75 14.92 5.15 5.09
C PHE A 75 14.38 4.17 4.04
N PHE A 76 15.12 3.98 2.94
CA PHE A 76 14.69 3.05 1.90
C PHE A 76 14.74 1.60 2.36
N THR A 77 15.77 1.21 3.11
CA THR A 77 15.85 -0.13 3.69
C THR A 77 14.67 -0.39 4.61
N SER A 78 14.32 0.55 5.48
CA SER A 78 13.16 0.43 6.36
C SER A 78 11.84 0.32 5.59
N ALA A 79 11.66 1.15 4.55
CA ALA A 79 10.48 1.11 3.70
C ALA A 79 10.37 -0.23 2.94
N LEU A 80 11.47 -0.71 2.37
CA LEU A 80 11.51 -2.00 1.66
C LEU A 80 11.25 -3.16 2.61
N ASN A 81 11.83 -3.15 3.83
CA ASN A 81 11.57 -4.18 4.84
C ASN A 81 10.09 -4.21 5.26
N SER A 82 9.45 -3.05 5.37
CA SER A 82 8.01 -2.98 5.67
C SER A 82 7.13 -3.53 4.55
N LEU A 83 7.62 -3.51 3.32
CA LEU A 83 6.89 -3.96 2.13
C LEU A 83 7.34 -5.33 1.62
N VAL A 84 8.38 -5.94 2.21
CA VAL A 84 8.98 -7.18 1.72
C VAL A 84 7.98 -8.33 1.59
N LEU A 85 6.96 -8.35 2.45
CA LEU A 85 5.89 -9.34 2.40
C LEU A 85 5.18 -9.37 1.03
N PHE A 86 5.04 -8.22 0.38
CA PHE A 86 4.42 -8.09 -0.93
C PHE A 86 5.33 -8.46 -2.10
N SER A 87 6.56 -8.89 -1.85
CA SER A 87 7.43 -9.52 -2.86
C SER A 87 7.14 -11.02 -3.05
N ASP A 88 6.40 -11.63 -2.12
CA ASP A 88 5.91 -13.01 -2.28
C ASP A 88 4.84 -13.05 -3.38
N GLU A 89 4.97 -13.98 -4.33
CA GLU A 89 4.10 -14.08 -5.51
C GLU A 89 2.65 -14.35 -5.15
N TYR A 90 2.40 -15.18 -4.13
CA TYR A 90 1.04 -15.52 -3.70
C TYR A 90 0.37 -14.31 -3.03
N ILE A 91 1.09 -13.59 -2.16
CA ILE A 91 0.60 -12.38 -1.51
C ILE A 91 0.38 -11.27 -2.53
N ALA A 92 1.32 -11.07 -3.46
CA ALA A 92 1.19 -10.11 -4.54
C ALA A 92 -0.05 -10.41 -5.40
N SER A 93 -0.29 -11.67 -5.76
CA SER A 93 -1.46 -12.09 -6.53
C SER A 93 -2.76 -11.84 -5.75
N MET A 94 -2.80 -12.25 -4.47
CA MET A 94 -3.98 -12.09 -3.60
C MET A 94 -4.33 -10.62 -3.38
N THR A 95 -3.33 -9.74 -3.21
CA THR A 95 -3.55 -8.32 -2.92
C THR A 95 -3.65 -7.44 -4.17
N SER A 96 -3.48 -8.02 -5.37
CA SER A 96 -3.59 -7.30 -6.65
C SER A 96 -5.01 -7.04 -7.11
N LYS A 97 -5.99 -7.74 -6.55
CA LYS A 97 -7.41 -7.68 -6.92
C LYS A 97 -8.28 -7.48 -5.69
N THR A 98 -9.38 -6.76 -5.88
CA THR A 98 -10.41 -6.62 -4.85
C THR A 98 -11.51 -7.65 -5.11
N GLU A 99 -11.44 -8.80 -4.45
CA GLU A 99 -12.46 -9.85 -4.54
C GLU A 99 -13.49 -9.76 -3.40
N ILE A 100 -13.07 -9.24 -2.24
CA ILE A 100 -13.91 -9.10 -1.06
C ILE A 100 -14.20 -7.62 -0.85
N ARG A 101 -15.47 -7.26 -0.80
CA ARG A 101 -15.93 -5.88 -0.61
C ARG A 101 -16.72 -5.77 0.70
N ALA A 102 -16.47 -4.71 1.45
CA ALA A 102 -17.23 -4.42 2.68
C ALA A 102 -18.72 -4.22 2.42
N GLU A 103 -19.09 -3.71 1.24
CA GLU A 103 -20.47 -3.55 0.81
C GLU A 103 -21.23 -4.89 0.72
N ASP A 104 -20.54 -5.97 0.35
CA ASP A 104 -21.14 -7.30 0.30
C ASP A 104 -21.46 -7.80 1.72
N LEU A 105 -20.57 -7.57 2.68
CA LEU A 105 -20.79 -7.89 4.09
C LEU A 105 -21.91 -7.04 4.70
N ALA A 106 -21.98 -5.75 4.34
CA ALA A 106 -23.00 -4.83 4.86
C ALA A 106 -24.40 -5.11 4.30
N ASN A 107 -24.51 -5.53 3.04
CA ASN A 107 -25.79 -5.58 2.33
C ASN A 107 -26.29 -7.01 2.03
N LYS A 108 -25.42 -8.02 2.06
CA LYS A 108 -25.74 -9.41 1.76
C LYS A 108 -25.49 -10.30 2.97
N LYS A 109 -26.21 -11.43 3.07
CA LYS A 109 -25.89 -12.48 4.04
C LYS A 109 -24.63 -13.21 3.57
N THR A 110 -23.48 -12.77 4.05
CA THR A 110 -22.16 -13.25 3.64
C THR A 110 -21.39 -13.74 4.85
N VAL A 111 -20.66 -14.82 4.71
CA VAL A 111 -19.70 -15.32 5.70
C VAL A 111 -18.34 -15.31 5.09
N LEU A 112 -17.39 -14.68 5.77
CA LEU A 112 -15.98 -14.62 5.38
C LEU A 112 -15.17 -15.44 6.37
N TYR A 113 -14.51 -16.48 5.86
CA TYR A 113 -13.54 -17.28 6.62
C TYR A 113 -12.13 -16.84 6.25
N MET A 114 -11.33 -16.48 7.24
CA MET A 114 -9.92 -16.17 7.09
C MET A 114 -9.11 -17.25 7.82
N ILE A 115 -8.39 -18.06 7.06
CA ILE A 115 -7.59 -19.17 7.59
C ILE A 115 -6.13 -18.78 7.48
N LEU A 116 -5.44 -18.75 8.59
CA LEU A 116 -4.02 -18.39 8.69
C LEU A 116 -3.20 -19.62 9.06
N PRO A 117 -2.06 -19.85 8.38
CA PRO A 117 -1.16 -20.92 8.80
C PRO A 117 -0.43 -20.52 10.09
N ASP A 118 -0.42 -21.39 11.09
CA ASP A 118 0.22 -21.15 12.39
C ASP A 118 1.74 -20.94 12.29
N GLU A 119 2.34 -21.49 11.27
CA GLU A 119 3.80 -21.49 11.10
C GLU A 119 4.39 -20.15 10.62
N LYS A 120 3.55 -19.23 10.07
CA LYS A 120 4.00 -18.00 9.43
C LYS A 120 3.44 -16.75 10.12
N LEU A 121 4.10 -16.34 11.19
CA LEU A 121 3.72 -15.15 11.98
C LEU A 121 3.64 -13.84 11.16
N THR A 122 4.37 -13.77 10.05
CA THR A 122 4.35 -12.58 9.17
C THR A 122 2.98 -12.32 8.54
N PHE A 123 2.15 -13.35 8.38
CA PHE A 123 0.80 -13.19 7.81
C PHE A 123 -0.19 -12.56 8.80
N TYR A 124 0.09 -12.61 10.11
CA TYR A 124 -0.76 -11.97 11.10
C TYR A 124 -0.87 -10.46 10.91
N SER A 125 0.24 -9.79 10.54
CA SER A 125 0.23 -8.35 10.24
C SER A 125 -0.66 -8.02 9.03
N LEU A 126 -0.65 -8.87 8.00
CA LEU A 126 -1.50 -8.71 6.82
C LEU A 126 -2.98 -8.92 7.17
N CYS A 127 -3.26 -9.92 8.00
CA CYS A 127 -4.59 -10.21 8.50
C CYS A 127 -5.13 -9.06 9.35
N SER A 128 -4.34 -8.54 10.30
CA SER A 128 -4.70 -7.37 11.09
C SER A 128 -5.03 -6.16 10.21
N LEU A 129 -4.21 -5.91 9.19
CA LEU A 129 -4.45 -4.83 8.23
C LEU A 129 -5.77 -5.03 7.49
N PHE A 130 -6.04 -6.24 7.01
CA PHE A 130 -7.28 -6.56 6.31
C PHE A 130 -8.51 -6.40 7.20
N VAL A 131 -8.49 -6.94 8.42
CA VAL A 131 -9.60 -6.80 9.40
C VAL A 131 -9.87 -5.33 9.69
N ASN A 132 -8.81 -4.54 9.92
CA ASN A 132 -8.93 -3.11 10.17
C ASN A 132 -9.52 -2.35 8.97
N GLN A 133 -9.08 -2.67 7.75
CA GLN A 133 -9.62 -2.06 6.53
C GLN A 133 -11.12 -2.38 6.34
N ILE A 134 -11.51 -3.63 6.50
CA ILE A 134 -12.92 -4.03 6.41
C ILE A 134 -13.74 -3.31 7.48
N TYR A 135 -13.25 -3.25 8.73
CA TYR A 135 -13.94 -2.55 9.81
C TYR A 135 -14.14 -1.08 9.48
N GLN A 136 -13.09 -0.37 9.06
CA GLN A 136 -13.18 1.04 8.70
C GLN A 136 -14.14 1.29 7.54
N GLN A 137 -14.13 0.43 6.52
CA GLN A 137 -15.07 0.54 5.40
C GLN A 137 -16.51 0.31 5.84
N LEU A 138 -16.76 -0.65 6.74
CA LEU A 138 -18.11 -0.87 7.30
C LEU A 138 -18.59 0.33 8.12
N VAL A 139 -17.72 0.97 8.90
CA VAL A 139 -18.04 2.21 9.61
C VAL A 139 -18.41 3.32 8.62
N ASN A 140 -17.60 3.52 7.58
CA ASN A 140 -17.90 4.53 6.56
C ASN A 140 -19.25 4.26 5.86
N ILE A 141 -19.58 3.00 5.56
CA ILE A 141 -20.86 2.62 4.98
C ILE A 141 -22.01 2.93 5.98
N ALA A 142 -21.82 2.65 7.26
CA ALA A 142 -22.81 2.96 8.28
C ALA A 142 -23.05 4.48 8.39
N ASP A 143 -22.00 5.28 8.39
CA ASP A 143 -22.08 6.75 8.47
C ASP A 143 -22.88 7.32 7.29
N VAL A 144 -22.61 6.86 6.07
CA VAL A 144 -23.37 7.27 4.87
C VAL A 144 -24.84 6.83 4.95
N ASN A 145 -25.13 5.72 5.60
CA ASN A 145 -26.49 5.18 5.76
C ASN A 145 -27.24 5.70 7.02
N GLY A 146 -26.80 6.80 7.63
CA GLY A 146 -27.47 7.38 8.79
C GLY A 146 -27.09 6.76 10.13
N GLY A 147 -25.88 6.18 10.23
CA GLY A 147 -25.30 5.66 11.46
C GLY A 147 -25.51 4.16 11.72
N ALA A 148 -26.06 3.42 10.76
CA ALA A 148 -26.28 2.00 10.90
C ALA A 148 -26.05 1.21 9.61
N LEU A 149 -25.60 -0.04 9.73
CA LEU A 149 -25.56 -0.99 8.62
C LEU A 149 -26.93 -1.63 8.42
N LYS A 150 -27.24 -1.98 7.17
CA LYS A 150 -28.47 -2.72 6.84
C LYS A 150 -28.52 -4.10 7.51
N ASN A 151 -27.40 -4.80 7.55
CA ASN A 151 -27.23 -6.09 8.21
C ASN A 151 -26.23 -5.97 9.36
N ARG A 152 -26.51 -6.68 10.46
CA ARG A 152 -25.55 -6.79 11.55
C ARG A 152 -24.34 -7.61 11.10
N VAL A 153 -23.14 -7.08 11.30
CA VAL A 153 -21.87 -7.77 11.05
C VAL A 153 -21.25 -8.17 12.38
N ASN A 154 -20.89 -9.45 12.52
CA ASN A 154 -20.21 -9.98 13.69
C ASN A 154 -18.79 -10.36 13.30
N PHE A 155 -17.79 -9.86 14.05
CA PHE A 155 -16.42 -10.31 13.97
C PHE A 155 -16.19 -11.39 15.02
N ILE A 156 -15.81 -12.59 14.59
CA ILE A 156 -15.43 -13.69 15.46
C ILE A 156 -13.93 -13.88 15.26
N LEU A 157 -13.16 -13.39 16.23
CA LEU A 157 -11.70 -13.39 16.19
C LEU A 157 -11.20 -14.46 17.15
N ASP A 158 -10.95 -15.65 16.63
CA ASP A 158 -10.29 -16.69 17.38
C ASP A 158 -8.80 -16.36 17.53
N GLU A 159 -8.20 -16.70 18.66
CA GLU A 159 -6.81 -16.40 18.98
C GLU A 159 -6.42 -14.90 18.87
N PHE A 160 -7.31 -14.00 19.25
CA PHE A 160 -7.13 -12.54 19.14
C PHE A 160 -5.79 -12.00 19.68
N ARG A 161 -5.12 -12.72 20.57
CA ARG A 161 -3.80 -12.33 21.09
C ARG A 161 -2.69 -12.33 20.04
N LYS A 162 -2.92 -12.93 18.88
CA LYS A 162 -1.94 -13.01 17.78
C LYS A 162 -2.06 -11.84 16.79
N PHE A 163 -3.05 -10.96 16.96
CA PHE A 163 -3.33 -9.82 16.07
C PHE A 163 -2.88 -8.49 16.65
#